data_a0d3f3ddf1eb0c2cb58dda7b87671c20
#
_entry.id   a0d3f3ddf1eb0c2cb58dda7b87671c20
#
_cell.length_a   1.000
_cell.length_b   1.000
_cell.length_c   1.000
_cell.angle_alpha   90.00
_cell.angle_beta   90.00
_cell.angle_gamma   90.00
#
_symmetry.space_group_name_H-M   'P 1'
#
loop_
_entity.id
_entity.type
_entity.pdbx_description
1 polymer ?
#
loop_
_entity_poly.entity_id
_entity_poly.type
_entity_poly.pdbx_seq_one_letter_code
_entity_poly.pdbx_strand_id
1 'polypeptide(L)'
;MVFFSIKQIYLVNGIILAVLSLLLMGLLVKNKAYGPALGVLTGLIMTSSWFVPLSLEYTWTYLLLLIISVVGVKLTLQGKEKHLGILFLISGMVCAYMDFLTTETLSLTVPLLLILWVFFHKNPQASRTQVMKEAAKLTLVWGFGYVGMWGMKWVMASLILGENVMPYVTEHIGERLYGDIGVSQLTYICGAVTRNIGCLFPLEYGEIGVLFCIFLVLFISYNGYVYHGKHICGWHILMYMLPGLVPYIRYLVLHNHSYLHCFFTYRAQMATVLAIVLILEEVVDWRWLAHGRK
;
A
#
# COMPACT_ATOMS: atom_id res chain seq x y z
N MET A 1 -7.17 32.37 -20.94
CA MET A 1 -6.90 31.24 -21.84
C MET A 1 -6.95 29.97 -20.99
N VAL A 2 -7.99 29.15 -21.11
CA VAL A 2 -8.10 27.89 -20.36
C VAL A 2 -7.43 26.81 -21.22
N PHE A 3 -6.22 26.40 -20.82
CA PHE A 3 -5.44 25.42 -21.58
C PHE A 3 -6.02 24.00 -21.54
N PHE A 4 -6.85 23.68 -20.51
CA PHE A 4 -7.46 22.36 -20.36
C PHE A 4 -8.93 22.45 -19.97
N SER A 5 -9.76 21.64 -20.59
CA SER A 5 -11.12 21.37 -20.11
C SER A 5 -11.07 20.45 -18.89
N ILE A 6 -12.02 20.56 -17.98
CA ILE A 6 -12.18 19.62 -16.83
C ILE A 6 -12.23 18.17 -17.31
N LYS A 7 -12.83 17.92 -18.48
CA LYS A 7 -12.87 16.58 -19.10
C LYS A 7 -11.50 16.02 -19.47
N GLN A 8 -10.50 16.86 -19.67
CA GLN A 8 -9.14 16.44 -20.05
C GLN A 8 -8.29 16.08 -18.82
N ILE A 9 -8.71 16.49 -17.62
CA ILE A 9 -7.93 16.23 -16.39
C ILE A 9 -7.77 14.72 -16.13
N TYR A 10 -8.79 13.93 -16.43
CA TYR A 10 -8.74 12.47 -16.28
C TYR A 10 -7.74 11.82 -17.23
N LEU A 11 -7.67 12.32 -18.48
CA LEU A 11 -6.69 11.86 -19.45
C LEU A 11 -5.26 12.21 -18.99
N VAL A 12 -5.04 13.43 -18.52
CA VAL A 12 -3.74 13.89 -18.00
C VAL A 12 -3.32 13.03 -16.80
N ASN A 13 -4.23 12.83 -15.85
CA ASN A 13 -4.00 11.97 -14.71
C ASN A 13 -3.64 10.53 -15.11
N GLY A 14 -4.37 9.97 -16.07
CA GLY A 14 -4.10 8.63 -16.60
C GLY A 14 -2.72 8.52 -17.25
N ILE A 15 -2.33 9.52 -18.06
CA ILE A 15 -1.00 9.55 -18.66
C ILE A 15 0.10 9.65 -17.58
N ILE A 16 -0.06 10.53 -16.60
CA ILE A 16 0.94 10.70 -15.54
C ILE A 16 1.07 9.40 -14.72
N LEU A 17 -0.05 8.78 -14.34
CA LEU A 17 -0.04 7.50 -13.62
C LEU A 17 0.63 6.39 -14.43
N ALA A 18 0.32 6.28 -15.73
CA ALA A 18 0.95 5.31 -16.61
C ALA A 18 2.46 5.54 -16.71
N VAL A 19 2.89 6.78 -16.92
CA VAL A 19 4.32 7.14 -17.00
C VAL A 19 5.05 6.80 -15.69
N LEU A 20 4.49 7.19 -14.55
CA LEU A 20 5.11 6.88 -13.24
C LEU A 20 5.16 5.37 -12.97
N SER A 21 4.10 4.63 -13.34
CA SER A 21 4.09 3.17 -13.21
C SER A 21 5.16 2.52 -14.09
N LEU A 22 5.30 2.97 -15.35
CA LEU A 22 6.34 2.49 -16.25
C LEU A 22 7.74 2.87 -15.78
N LEU A 23 7.93 4.07 -15.20
CA LEU A 23 9.20 4.49 -14.63
C LEU A 23 9.58 3.61 -13.44
N LEU A 24 8.63 3.33 -12.53
CA LEU A 24 8.87 2.42 -11.41
C LEU A 24 9.20 1.01 -11.90
N MET A 25 8.40 0.46 -12.80
CA MET A 25 8.63 -0.86 -13.39
C MET A 25 9.98 -0.94 -14.09
N GLY A 26 10.32 0.05 -14.92
CA GLY A 26 11.61 0.13 -15.61
C GLY A 26 12.79 0.22 -14.64
N LEU A 27 12.65 1.00 -13.55
CA LEU A 27 13.66 1.08 -12.49
C LEU A 27 13.88 -0.28 -11.81
N LEU A 28 12.81 -0.98 -11.47
CA LEU A 28 12.87 -2.30 -10.82
C LEU A 28 13.48 -3.35 -11.74
N VAL A 29 13.01 -3.45 -12.98
CA VAL A 29 13.50 -4.41 -13.99
C VAL A 29 14.98 -4.16 -14.32
N LYS A 30 15.39 -2.90 -14.51
CA LYS A 30 16.79 -2.54 -14.73
C LYS A 30 17.73 -3.02 -13.62
N ASN A 31 17.22 -3.05 -12.38
CA ASN A 31 17.98 -3.52 -11.21
C ASN A 31 17.71 -4.99 -10.86
N LYS A 32 17.14 -5.76 -11.81
CA LYS A 32 16.83 -7.20 -11.65
C LYS A 32 15.85 -7.51 -10.51
N ALA A 33 15.08 -6.52 -10.06
CA ALA A 33 14.05 -6.64 -9.04
C ALA A 33 12.74 -7.16 -9.67
N TYR A 34 12.77 -8.38 -10.22
CA TYR A 34 11.64 -8.93 -10.97
C TYR A 34 10.44 -9.26 -10.09
N GLY A 35 10.67 -9.79 -8.88
CA GLY A 35 9.60 -10.02 -7.89
C GLY A 35 8.87 -8.74 -7.50
N PRO A 36 9.57 -7.68 -7.05
CA PRO A 36 8.96 -6.37 -6.81
C PRO A 36 8.20 -5.81 -8.01
N ALA A 37 8.78 -5.93 -9.23
CA ALA A 37 8.11 -5.49 -10.44
C ALA A 37 6.81 -6.26 -10.69
N LEU A 38 6.84 -7.57 -10.57
CA LEU A 38 5.65 -8.43 -10.69
C LEU A 38 4.62 -8.09 -9.61
N GLY A 39 5.07 -7.88 -8.36
CA GLY A 39 4.19 -7.52 -7.25
C GLY A 39 3.49 -6.18 -7.44
N VAL A 40 4.21 -5.16 -7.93
CA VAL A 40 3.61 -3.86 -8.28
C VAL A 40 2.59 -4.03 -9.41
N LEU A 41 2.94 -4.75 -10.48
CA LEU A 41 2.05 -4.98 -11.62
C LEU A 41 0.77 -5.72 -11.17
N THR A 42 0.92 -6.82 -10.44
CA THR A 42 -0.20 -7.61 -9.93
C THR A 42 -1.07 -6.77 -8.99
N GLY A 43 -0.45 -5.96 -8.12
CA GLY A 43 -1.15 -5.05 -7.23
C GLY A 43 -1.98 -4.01 -7.99
N LEU A 44 -1.40 -3.37 -9.01
CA LEU A 44 -2.11 -2.42 -9.87
C LEU A 44 -3.30 -3.08 -10.60
N ILE A 45 -3.13 -4.31 -11.08
CA ILE A 45 -4.20 -5.07 -11.76
C ILE A 45 -5.30 -5.44 -10.76
N MET A 46 -4.99 -6.10 -9.66
CA MET A 46 -5.98 -6.59 -8.70
C MET A 46 -6.77 -5.47 -8.02
N THR A 47 -6.16 -4.29 -7.85
CA THR A 47 -6.83 -3.13 -7.28
C THR A 47 -7.51 -2.23 -8.32
N SER A 48 -7.61 -2.70 -9.56
CA SER A 48 -8.28 -1.97 -10.66
C SER A 48 -7.78 -0.54 -10.81
N SER A 49 -6.45 -0.36 -10.73
CA SER A 49 -5.82 0.96 -10.68
C SER A 49 -6.02 1.79 -11.94
N TRP A 50 -6.43 1.18 -13.06
CA TRP A 50 -6.81 1.90 -14.30
C TRP A 50 -8.06 2.77 -14.15
N PHE A 51 -8.91 2.53 -13.13
CA PHE A 51 -10.04 3.40 -12.81
C PHE A 51 -9.67 4.61 -11.94
N VAL A 52 -8.50 4.57 -11.30
CA VAL A 52 -8.03 5.63 -10.39
C VAL A 52 -8.02 7.01 -11.05
N PRO A 53 -7.56 7.18 -12.32
CA PRO A 53 -7.55 8.48 -12.98
C PRO A 53 -8.92 9.15 -13.15
N LEU A 54 -10.00 8.37 -13.06
CA LEU A 54 -11.37 8.86 -13.21
C LEU A 54 -11.89 9.56 -11.94
N SER A 55 -11.15 9.48 -10.82
CA SER A 55 -11.46 10.20 -9.58
C SER A 55 -10.26 10.99 -9.10
N LEU A 56 -10.43 12.29 -8.89
CA LEU A 56 -9.37 13.13 -8.34
C LEU A 56 -8.96 12.69 -6.94
N GLU A 57 -9.91 12.22 -6.13
CA GLU A 57 -9.67 11.77 -4.76
C GLU A 57 -8.68 10.61 -4.69
N TYR A 58 -8.78 9.64 -5.61
CA TYR A 58 -7.91 8.46 -5.60
C TYR A 58 -6.59 8.71 -6.32
N THR A 59 -6.60 9.58 -7.34
CA THR A 59 -5.44 9.85 -8.18
C THR A 59 -4.25 10.32 -7.37
N TRP A 60 -4.46 11.25 -6.43
CA TRP A 60 -3.37 11.84 -5.64
C TRP A 60 -2.62 10.83 -4.79
N THR A 61 -3.31 9.89 -4.16
CA THR A 61 -2.66 8.84 -3.36
C THR A 61 -1.81 7.93 -4.23
N TYR A 62 -2.29 7.59 -5.43
CA TYR A 62 -1.53 6.77 -6.37
C TYR A 62 -0.34 7.50 -7.00
N LEU A 63 -0.48 8.77 -7.35
CA LEU A 63 0.64 9.60 -7.78
C LEU A 63 1.71 9.65 -6.69
N LEU A 64 1.30 9.90 -5.46
CA LEU A 64 2.19 10.00 -4.31
C LEU A 64 2.92 8.69 -4.07
N LEU A 65 2.21 7.56 -3.97
CA LEU A 65 2.83 6.26 -3.75
C LEU A 65 3.86 5.92 -4.84
N LEU A 66 3.57 6.21 -6.11
CA LEU A 66 4.48 5.94 -7.22
C LEU A 66 5.72 6.84 -7.17
N ILE A 67 5.55 8.13 -6.92
CA ILE A 67 6.66 9.08 -6.78
C ILE A 67 7.57 8.68 -5.62
N ILE A 68 6.98 8.43 -4.44
CA ILE A 68 7.74 8.03 -3.24
C ILE A 68 8.45 6.69 -3.46
N SER A 69 7.81 5.74 -4.15
CA SER A 69 8.42 4.46 -4.51
C SER A 69 9.63 4.64 -5.44
N VAL A 70 9.50 5.42 -6.51
CA VAL A 70 10.59 5.68 -7.45
C VAL A 70 11.76 6.36 -6.75
N VAL A 71 11.48 7.43 -5.99
CA VAL A 71 12.52 8.19 -5.28
C VAL A 71 13.15 7.34 -4.17
N GLY A 72 12.35 6.65 -3.36
CA GLY A 72 12.82 5.81 -2.26
C GLY A 72 13.70 4.66 -2.74
N VAL A 73 13.26 3.92 -3.74
CA VAL A 73 14.07 2.84 -4.39
C VAL A 73 15.37 3.41 -4.93
N LYS A 74 15.33 4.55 -5.64
CA LYS A 74 16.54 5.19 -6.19
C LYS A 74 17.50 5.63 -5.10
N LEU A 75 17.03 6.24 -4.02
CA LEU A 75 17.86 6.63 -2.88
C LEU A 75 18.53 5.43 -2.23
N THR A 76 17.79 4.34 -2.02
CA THR A 76 18.32 3.10 -1.43
C THR A 76 19.34 2.45 -2.36
N LEU A 77 19.08 2.38 -3.67
CA LEU A 77 20.06 1.89 -4.65
C LEU A 77 21.36 2.71 -4.65
N GLN A 78 21.29 4.01 -4.40
CA GLN A 78 22.45 4.90 -4.35
C GLN A 78 23.19 4.94 -2.99
N GLY A 79 22.72 4.22 -1.96
CA GLY A 79 23.27 4.29 -0.61
C GLY A 79 23.00 5.61 0.11
N LYS A 80 21.89 6.28 -0.22
CA LYS A 80 21.48 7.57 0.32
C LYS A 80 20.29 7.44 1.29
N GLU A 81 20.26 6.37 2.08
CA GLU A 81 19.17 6.02 2.98
C GLU A 81 18.89 7.11 4.03
N LYS A 82 19.89 7.95 4.37
CA LYS A 82 19.73 9.09 5.29
C LYS A 82 18.64 10.08 4.87
N HIS A 83 18.29 10.13 3.59
CA HIS A 83 17.25 11.00 3.07
C HIS A 83 15.85 10.39 3.09
N LEU A 84 15.73 9.08 3.39
CA LEU A 84 14.42 8.40 3.44
C LEU A 84 13.50 8.99 4.53
N GLY A 85 14.05 9.40 5.66
CA GLY A 85 13.26 10.03 6.73
C GLY A 85 12.50 11.28 6.25
N ILE A 86 13.18 12.20 5.57
CA ILE A 86 12.52 13.40 5.04
C ILE A 86 11.54 13.06 3.91
N LEU A 87 11.85 12.05 3.09
CA LEU A 87 10.95 11.58 2.04
C LEU A 87 9.62 11.05 2.62
N PHE A 88 9.69 10.24 3.69
CA PHE A 88 8.51 9.69 4.35
C PHE A 88 7.74 10.77 5.14
N LEU A 89 8.42 11.73 5.75
CA LEU A 89 7.76 12.89 6.37
C LEU A 89 6.91 13.65 5.36
N ILE A 90 7.51 14.02 4.22
CA ILE A 90 6.80 14.72 3.14
C ILE A 90 5.66 13.85 2.60
N SER A 91 5.88 12.54 2.43
CA SER A 91 4.84 11.60 2.00
C SER A 91 3.62 11.63 2.95
N GLY A 92 3.85 11.57 4.27
CA GLY A 92 2.77 11.67 5.25
C GLY A 92 2.02 13.00 5.19
N MET A 93 2.77 14.11 5.13
CA MET A 93 2.19 15.47 5.04
C MET A 93 1.33 15.65 3.78
N VAL A 94 1.87 15.30 2.62
CA VAL A 94 1.16 15.43 1.33
C VAL A 94 -0.03 14.49 1.29
N CYS A 95 0.11 13.26 1.80
CA CYS A 95 -0.99 12.32 1.90
C CYS A 95 -2.14 12.91 2.75
N ALA A 96 -1.87 13.39 3.95
CA ALA A 96 -2.90 13.99 4.80
C ALA A 96 -3.54 15.26 4.20
N TYR A 97 -2.80 15.98 3.35
CA TYR A 97 -3.33 17.16 2.66
C TYR A 97 -4.27 16.79 1.52
N MET A 98 -3.96 15.78 0.73
CA MET A 98 -4.60 15.46 -0.55
C MET A 98 -5.60 14.31 -0.47
N ASP A 99 -5.44 13.39 0.49
CA ASP A 99 -6.28 12.21 0.62
C ASP A 99 -7.46 12.44 1.57
N PHE A 100 -8.63 11.90 1.21
CA PHE A 100 -9.86 11.95 1.98
C PHE A 100 -10.15 10.63 2.71
N LEU A 101 -9.14 9.99 3.30
CA LEU A 101 -9.21 8.66 3.93
C LEU A 101 -9.58 7.56 2.92
N THR A 102 -9.11 7.66 1.69
CA THR A 102 -9.39 6.66 0.66
C THR A 102 -8.46 5.45 0.79
N THR A 103 -7.17 5.67 0.61
CA THR A 103 -6.13 4.63 0.59
C THR A 103 -4.79 5.17 1.12
N GLU A 104 -4.87 6.05 2.12
CA GLU A 104 -3.75 6.80 2.69
C GLU A 104 -2.53 5.92 3.03
N THR A 105 -2.78 4.71 3.53
CA THR A 105 -1.73 3.76 3.92
C THR A 105 -0.84 3.31 2.76
N LEU A 106 -1.30 3.41 1.51
CA LEU A 106 -0.50 3.04 0.34
C LEU A 106 0.74 3.90 0.19
N SER A 107 0.67 5.18 0.56
CA SER A 107 1.80 6.11 0.47
C SER A 107 2.94 5.78 1.46
N LEU A 108 2.66 4.94 2.46
CA LEU A 108 3.62 4.36 3.39
C LEU A 108 4.05 2.95 2.96
N THR A 109 3.07 2.05 2.79
CA THR A 109 3.30 0.61 2.78
C THR A 109 3.98 0.13 1.51
N VAL A 110 3.55 0.61 0.34
CA VAL A 110 4.14 0.20 -0.95
C VAL A 110 5.59 0.66 -1.08
N PRO A 111 5.93 1.96 -0.86
CA PRO A 111 7.32 2.39 -0.89
C PRO A 111 8.19 1.66 0.15
N LEU A 112 7.68 1.43 1.36
CA LEU A 112 8.40 0.73 2.42
C LEU A 112 8.74 -0.71 2.01
N LEU A 113 7.79 -1.45 1.45
CA LEU A 113 8.02 -2.82 0.95
C LEU A 113 9.12 -2.86 -0.12
N LEU A 114 9.08 -1.96 -1.09
CA LEU A 114 10.08 -1.88 -2.15
C LEU A 114 11.47 -1.51 -1.63
N ILE A 115 11.53 -0.55 -0.69
CA ILE A 115 12.78 -0.14 -0.04
C ILE A 115 13.37 -1.30 0.78
N LEU A 116 12.55 -2.02 1.55
CA LEU A 116 12.99 -3.18 2.32
C LEU A 116 13.56 -4.26 1.40
N TRP A 117 12.89 -4.55 0.29
CA TRP A 117 13.39 -5.52 -0.68
C TRP A 117 14.78 -5.13 -1.22
N VAL A 118 14.93 -3.89 -1.68
CA VAL A 118 16.22 -3.37 -2.18
C VAL A 118 17.28 -3.42 -1.08
N PHE A 119 16.93 -3.05 0.14
CA PHE A 119 17.84 -3.03 1.28
C PHE A 119 18.35 -4.44 1.61
N PHE A 120 17.49 -5.45 1.65
CA PHE A 120 17.88 -6.84 1.91
C PHE A 120 18.81 -7.39 0.84
N HIS A 121 18.57 -7.07 -0.42
CA HIS A 121 19.42 -7.53 -1.53
C HIS A 121 20.77 -6.83 -1.57
N LYS A 122 20.85 -5.57 -1.16
CA LYS A 122 22.12 -4.84 -1.08
C LYS A 122 22.93 -5.18 0.16
N ASN A 123 22.26 -5.44 1.28
CA ASN A 123 22.89 -5.61 2.58
C ASN A 123 22.46 -6.95 3.24
N PRO A 124 22.82 -8.10 2.66
CA PRO A 124 22.37 -9.40 3.16
C PRO A 124 22.87 -9.72 4.57
N GLN A 125 23.90 -9.02 5.06
CA GLN A 125 24.46 -9.13 6.41
C GLN A 125 23.92 -8.08 7.39
N ALA A 126 22.95 -7.26 6.98
CA ALA A 126 22.39 -6.24 7.87
C ALA A 126 21.76 -6.85 9.12
N SER A 127 22.01 -6.25 10.28
CA SER A 127 21.45 -6.74 11.53
C SER A 127 19.94 -6.56 11.54
N ARG A 128 19.21 -7.57 12.04
CA ARG A 128 17.74 -7.55 12.18
C ARG A 128 17.26 -6.31 12.94
N THR A 129 17.95 -5.98 14.03
CA THR A 129 17.63 -4.81 14.87
C THR A 129 17.77 -3.49 14.09
N GLN A 130 18.79 -3.37 13.24
CA GLN A 130 18.99 -2.18 12.42
C GLN A 130 17.86 -2.00 11.40
N VAL A 131 17.50 -3.07 10.69
CA VAL A 131 16.40 -3.04 9.71
C VAL A 131 15.08 -2.66 10.37
N MET A 132 14.78 -3.30 11.51
CA MET A 132 13.56 -3.02 12.27
C MET A 132 13.50 -1.55 12.75
N LYS A 133 14.62 -1.03 13.27
CA LYS A 133 14.71 0.37 13.71
C LYS A 133 14.47 1.34 12.55
N GLU A 134 15.07 1.09 11.39
CA GLU A 134 14.88 1.97 10.23
C GLU A 134 13.45 1.87 9.68
N ALA A 135 12.88 0.68 9.57
CA ALA A 135 11.47 0.52 9.14
C ALA A 135 10.49 1.19 10.13
N ALA A 136 10.68 0.99 11.43
CA ALA A 136 9.88 1.65 12.46
C ALA A 136 10.03 3.17 12.41
N LYS A 137 11.26 3.67 12.27
CA LYS A 137 11.54 5.10 12.12
C LYS A 137 10.81 5.70 10.91
N LEU A 138 10.90 5.06 9.74
CA LEU A 138 10.22 5.55 8.53
C LEU A 138 8.69 5.57 8.73
N THR A 139 8.13 4.54 9.36
CA THR A 139 6.71 4.47 9.67
C THR A 139 6.28 5.58 10.64
N LEU A 140 7.05 5.78 11.71
CA LEU A 140 6.77 6.83 12.71
C LEU A 140 6.89 8.23 12.11
N VAL A 141 7.91 8.47 11.28
CA VAL A 141 8.12 9.76 10.64
C VAL A 141 7.01 10.06 9.62
N TRP A 142 6.56 9.06 8.86
CA TRP A 142 5.38 9.19 7.99
C TRP A 142 4.13 9.51 8.81
N GLY A 143 3.88 8.76 9.89
CA GLY A 143 2.75 8.98 10.79
C GLY A 143 2.78 10.37 11.42
N PHE A 144 3.95 10.85 11.86
CA PHE A 144 4.12 12.20 12.38
C PHE A 144 3.79 13.27 11.33
N GLY A 145 4.25 13.08 10.09
CA GLY A 145 3.90 13.97 8.97
C GLY A 145 2.40 13.97 8.69
N TYR A 146 1.77 12.79 8.67
CA TYR A 146 0.34 12.63 8.42
C TYR A 146 -0.51 13.30 9.51
N VAL A 147 -0.29 12.92 10.77
CA VAL A 147 -1.06 13.45 11.92
C VAL A 147 -0.77 14.94 12.12
N GLY A 148 0.49 15.37 11.95
CA GLY A 148 0.88 16.77 12.08
C GLY A 148 0.19 17.66 11.05
N MET A 149 0.15 17.25 9.77
CA MET A 149 -0.54 17.99 8.73
C MET A 149 -2.06 17.97 8.94
N TRP A 150 -2.60 16.84 9.34
CA TRP A 150 -4.03 16.72 9.66
C TRP A 150 -4.42 17.66 10.82
N GLY A 151 -3.66 17.67 11.92
CA GLY A 151 -3.88 18.58 13.03
C GLY A 151 -3.72 20.05 12.65
N MET A 152 -2.72 20.37 11.81
CA MET A 152 -2.50 21.73 11.32
C MET A 152 -3.68 22.27 10.52
N LYS A 153 -4.36 21.43 9.71
CA LYS A 153 -5.59 21.83 8.99
C LYS A 153 -6.66 22.35 9.96
N TRP A 154 -6.86 21.67 11.09
CA TRP A 154 -7.87 22.06 12.08
C TRP A 154 -7.48 23.31 12.86
N VAL A 155 -6.20 23.46 13.19
CA VAL A 155 -5.68 24.70 13.78
C VAL A 155 -5.92 25.88 12.84
N MET A 156 -5.55 25.73 11.56
CA MET A 156 -5.76 26.76 10.55
C MET A 156 -7.25 27.08 10.34
N ALA A 157 -8.11 26.04 10.30
CA ALA A 157 -9.55 26.24 10.20
C ALA A 157 -10.09 27.04 11.39
N SER A 158 -9.69 26.71 12.62
CA SER A 158 -10.09 27.46 13.81
C SER A 158 -9.65 28.92 13.77
N LEU A 159 -8.43 29.20 13.31
CA LEU A 159 -7.90 30.56 13.19
C LEU A 159 -8.64 31.38 12.12
N ILE A 160 -8.95 30.75 10.97
CA ILE A 160 -9.63 31.44 9.86
C ILE A 160 -11.10 31.71 10.18
N LEU A 161 -11.79 30.74 10.78
CA LEU A 161 -13.21 30.86 11.12
C LEU A 161 -13.44 31.66 12.41
N GLY A 162 -12.44 31.86 13.24
CA GLY A 162 -12.55 32.55 14.54
C GLY A 162 -13.32 31.74 15.59
N GLU A 163 -13.46 30.42 15.40
CA GLU A 163 -14.17 29.51 16.29
C GLU A 163 -13.40 28.21 16.54
N ASN A 164 -13.72 27.52 17.65
CA ASN A 164 -13.12 26.24 17.94
C ASN A 164 -13.82 25.13 17.13
N VAL A 165 -13.13 24.60 16.11
CA VAL A 165 -13.66 23.52 15.26
C VAL A 165 -13.46 22.12 15.84
N MET A 166 -12.80 21.95 17.00
CA MET A 166 -12.52 20.63 17.59
C MET A 166 -13.77 19.79 17.89
N PRO A 167 -14.92 20.35 18.29
CA PRO A 167 -16.15 19.55 18.44
C PRO A 167 -16.55 18.83 17.14
N TYR A 168 -16.51 19.50 16.00
CA TYR A 168 -16.81 18.90 14.68
C TYR A 168 -15.81 17.79 14.32
N VAL A 169 -14.53 17.99 14.67
CA VAL A 169 -13.48 16.98 14.44
C VAL A 169 -13.77 15.70 15.22
N THR A 170 -14.12 15.82 16.50
CA THR A 170 -14.40 14.65 17.36
C THR A 170 -15.66 13.92 16.93
N GLU A 171 -16.70 14.63 16.50
CA GLU A 171 -17.91 14.06 15.94
C GLU A 171 -17.60 13.22 14.68
N HIS A 172 -16.89 13.79 13.70
CA HIS A 172 -16.51 13.09 12.48
C HIS A 172 -15.57 11.91 12.70
N ILE A 173 -14.68 11.97 13.70
CA ILE A 173 -13.88 10.81 14.09
C ILE A 173 -14.80 9.69 14.62
N GLY A 174 -15.75 10.05 15.50
CA GLY A 174 -16.72 9.12 16.06
C GLY A 174 -17.55 8.41 14.98
N GLU A 175 -18.05 9.15 14.00
CA GLU A 175 -18.80 8.59 12.87
C GLU A 175 -17.98 7.58 12.07
N ARG A 176 -16.68 7.86 11.82
CA ARG A 176 -15.82 6.98 11.03
C ARG A 176 -15.41 5.72 11.78
N LEU A 177 -15.34 5.81 13.10
CA LEU A 177 -14.99 4.68 13.96
C LEU A 177 -16.19 3.78 14.24
N TYR A 178 -17.31 4.38 14.65
CA TYR A 178 -18.38 3.59 15.30
C TYR A 178 -19.60 3.35 14.42
N GLY A 179 -20.09 4.29 13.66
CA GLY A 179 -21.29 4.17 12.82
C GLY A 179 -22.40 3.28 13.42
N ASP A 180 -23.63 3.53 13.08
CA ASP A 180 -24.74 2.65 13.46
C ASP A 180 -25.44 2.13 12.20
N ILE A 181 -25.34 0.81 11.95
CA ILE A 181 -26.01 0.14 10.84
C ILE A 181 -27.00 -0.94 11.34
N GLY A 182 -27.34 -0.94 12.64
CA GLY A 182 -28.31 -1.84 13.22
C GLY A 182 -27.89 -3.31 13.32
N VAL A 183 -26.58 -3.63 13.16
CA VAL A 183 -26.03 -4.97 13.34
C VAL A 183 -25.03 -4.99 14.49
N SER A 184 -24.68 -6.21 14.97
CA SER A 184 -23.67 -6.32 16.03
C SER A 184 -22.32 -5.76 15.56
N GLN A 185 -21.59 -5.13 16.46
CA GLN A 185 -20.30 -4.53 16.15
C GLN A 185 -19.31 -5.55 15.57
N LEU A 186 -19.33 -6.79 16.05
CA LEU A 186 -18.49 -7.86 15.52
C LEU A 186 -18.83 -8.16 14.05
N THR A 187 -20.11 -8.28 13.72
CA THR A 187 -20.59 -8.49 12.36
C THR A 187 -20.16 -7.34 11.46
N TYR A 188 -20.18 -6.13 11.99
CA TYR A 188 -19.77 -4.92 11.27
C TYR A 188 -18.28 -4.90 10.96
N ILE A 189 -17.44 -5.18 11.96
CA ILE A 189 -15.98 -5.27 11.81
C ILE A 189 -15.61 -6.39 10.82
N CYS A 190 -16.19 -7.58 10.99
CA CYS A 190 -15.97 -8.69 10.04
C CYS A 190 -16.43 -8.32 8.63
N GLY A 191 -17.57 -7.66 8.51
CA GLY A 191 -18.11 -7.18 7.25
C GLY A 191 -17.21 -6.14 6.57
N ALA A 192 -16.56 -5.26 7.35
CA ALA A 192 -15.59 -4.31 6.80
C ALA A 192 -14.41 -5.03 6.12
N VAL A 193 -13.89 -6.10 6.73
CA VAL A 193 -12.79 -6.88 6.17
C VAL A 193 -13.26 -7.68 4.95
N THR A 194 -14.33 -8.47 5.07
CA THR A 194 -14.78 -9.38 4.02
C THR A 194 -15.24 -8.63 2.76
N ARG A 195 -15.97 -7.51 2.91
CA ARG A 195 -16.36 -6.67 1.77
C ARG A 195 -15.16 -6.11 1.01
N ASN A 196 -14.14 -5.62 1.73
CA ASN A 196 -12.92 -5.12 1.08
C ASN A 196 -12.15 -6.24 0.37
N ILE A 197 -12.07 -7.44 0.95
CA ILE A 197 -11.47 -8.59 0.28
C ILE A 197 -12.29 -8.96 -0.97
N GLY A 198 -13.61 -9.00 -0.86
CA GLY A 198 -14.50 -9.30 -2.00
C GLY A 198 -14.34 -8.33 -3.17
N CYS A 199 -14.05 -7.04 -2.90
CA CYS A 199 -13.82 -6.04 -3.95
C CYS A 199 -12.52 -6.25 -4.77
N LEU A 200 -11.59 -7.12 -4.36
CA LEU A 200 -10.43 -7.50 -5.18
C LEU A 200 -10.82 -8.29 -6.43
N PHE A 201 -12.00 -8.89 -6.43
CA PHE A 201 -12.49 -9.74 -7.51
C PHE A 201 -13.80 -9.17 -8.06
N PRO A 202 -14.01 -9.26 -9.38
CA PRO A 202 -15.21 -8.66 -9.96
C PRO A 202 -16.49 -9.36 -9.52
N LEU A 203 -17.48 -8.57 -9.13
CA LEU A 203 -18.85 -8.98 -8.89
C LEU A 203 -19.04 -10.04 -7.78
N GLU A 204 -19.94 -10.99 -8.01
CA GLU A 204 -20.37 -12.00 -7.05
C GLU A 204 -19.35 -13.13 -6.81
N TYR A 205 -18.21 -13.11 -7.48
CA TYR A 205 -17.19 -14.16 -7.40
C TYR A 205 -16.05 -13.88 -6.42
N GLY A 206 -16.19 -12.87 -5.55
CA GLY A 206 -15.14 -12.46 -4.62
C GLY A 206 -14.61 -13.60 -3.76
N GLU A 207 -15.51 -14.42 -3.20
CA GLU A 207 -15.13 -15.55 -2.35
C GLU A 207 -14.38 -16.64 -3.14
N ILE A 208 -14.84 -16.97 -4.34
CA ILE A 208 -14.22 -17.96 -5.21
C ILE A 208 -12.83 -17.47 -5.63
N GLY A 209 -12.69 -16.18 -5.98
CA GLY A 209 -11.41 -15.57 -6.31
C GLY A 209 -10.40 -15.64 -5.16
N VAL A 210 -10.84 -15.36 -3.93
CA VAL A 210 -9.99 -15.49 -2.72
C VAL A 210 -9.53 -16.94 -2.54
N LEU A 211 -10.45 -17.91 -2.60
CA LEU A 211 -10.12 -19.33 -2.47
C LEU A 211 -9.14 -19.77 -3.56
N PHE A 212 -9.34 -19.32 -4.80
CA PHE A 212 -8.41 -19.60 -5.89
C PHE A 212 -7.01 -19.01 -5.63
N CYS A 213 -6.91 -17.76 -5.15
CA CYS A 213 -5.63 -17.16 -4.79
C CYS A 213 -4.94 -17.90 -3.65
N ILE A 214 -5.68 -18.30 -2.60
CA ILE A 214 -5.15 -19.11 -1.50
C ILE A 214 -4.62 -20.44 -2.04
N PHE A 215 -5.41 -21.14 -2.85
CA PHE A 215 -4.97 -22.39 -3.49
C PHE A 215 -3.71 -22.18 -4.32
N LEU A 216 -3.67 -21.14 -5.15
CA LEU A 216 -2.50 -20.83 -6.00
C LEU A 216 -1.24 -20.56 -5.17
N VAL A 217 -1.36 -19.75 -4.10
CA VAL A 217 -0.25 -19.44 -3.18
C VAL A 217 0.25 -20.72 -2.51
N LEU A 218 -0.65 -21.56 -1.99
CA LEU A 218 -0.29 -22.84 -1.36
C LEU A 218 0.35 -23.81 -2.37
N PHE A 219 -0.22 -23.91 -3.58
CA PHE A 219 0.30 -24.76 -4.65
C PHE A 219 1.72 -24.35 -5.07
N ILE A 220 1.96 -23.06 -5.30
CA ILE A 220 3.26 -22.53 -5.66
C ILE A 220 4.27 -22.76 -4.52
N SER A 221 3.86 -22.45 -3.27
CA SER A 221 4.72 -22.61 -2.10
C SER A 221 5.10 -24.09 -1.88
N TYR A 222 4.14 -25.00 -1.99
CA TYR A 222 4.39 -26.45 -1.87
C TYR A 222 5.37 -26.96 -2.92
N ASN A 223 5.14 -26.64 -4.19
CA ASN A 223 6.02 -27.09 -5.26
C ASN A 223 7.42 -26.48 -5.15
N GLY A 224 7.51 -25.20 -4.83
CA GLY A 224 8.79 -24.53 -4.65
C GLY A 224 9.56 -25.02 -3.42
N TYR A 225 8.87 -25.37 -2.33
CA TYR A 225 9.48 -25.96 -1.14
C TYR A 225 10.00 -27.39 -1.40
N VAL A 226 9.20 -28.23 -2.06
CA VAL A 226 9.57 -29.63 -2.35
C VAL A 226 10.74 -29.73 -3.32
N TYR A 227 10.91 -28.74 -4.22
CA TYR A 227 11.99 -28.76 -5.21
C TYR A 227 13.39 -28.57 -4.64
N HIS A 228 13.52 -27.99 -3.46
CA HIS A 228 14.74 -27.86 -2.64
C HIS A 228 15.68 -26.70 -2.81
N GLY A 229 16.21 -26.32 -1.67
CA GLY A 229 17.55 -25.79 -1.48
C GLY A 229 17.67 -24.28 -1.30
N LYS A 230 16.59 -23.49 -1.36
CA LYS A 230 16.65 -22.09 -0.99
C LYS A 230 16.59 -21.96 0.54
N HIS A 231 17.56 -21.27 1.12
CA HIS A 231 17.52 -20.93 2.54
C HIS A 231 16.46 -19.87 2.77
N ILE A 232 15.37 -20.22 3.49
CA ILE A 232 14.27 -19.32 3.78
C ILE A 232 14.65 -18.43 4.95
N CYS A 233 14.65 -17.11 4.74
CA CYS A 233 14.85 -16.14 5.79
C CYS A 233 13.51 -15.71 6.40
N GLY A 234 13.08 -16.37 7.48
CA GLY A 234 11.81 -16.03 8.18
C GLY A 234 11.69 -14.58 8.63
N TRP A 235 12.84 -13.92 8.84
CA TRP A 235 12.89 -12.51 9.17
C TRP A 235 12.45 -11.60 8.01
N HIS A 236 12.87 -11.88 6.79
CA HIS A 236 12.42 -11.12 5.61
C HIS A 236 10.91 -11.25 5.42
N ILE A 237 10.39 -12.49 5.60
CA ILE A 237 8.95 -12.76 5.54
C ILE A 237 8.19 -11.88 6.53
N LEU A 238 8.65 -11.83 7.79
CA LEU A 238 8.02 -10.99 8.82
C LEU A 238 8.02 -9.50 8.41
N MET A 239 9.15 -9.01 7.90
CA MET A 239 9.29 -7.61 7.49
C MET A 239 8.42 -7.23 6.28
N TYR A 240 8.10 -8.18 5.39
CA TYR A 240 7.12 -7.95 4.32
C TYR A 240 5.68 -8.10 4.82
N MET A 241 5.44 -9.04 5.73
CA MET A 241 4.11 -9.29 6.28
C MET A 241 3.56 -8.08 7.05
N LEU A 242 4.39 -7.41 7.85
CA LEU A 242 3.96 -6.27 8.67
C LEU A 242 3.33 -5.14 7.84
N PRO A 243 3.97 -4.56 6.81
CA PRO A 243 3.33 -3.56 5.96
C PRO A 243 2.16 -4.14 5.15
N GLY A 244 2.22 -5.42 4.76
CA GLY A 244 1.13 -6.11 4.05
C GLY A 244 -0.15 -6.27 4.87
N LEU A 245 -0.05 -6.27 6.21
CA LEU A 245 -1.20 -6.36 7.11
C LEU A 245 -1.82 -5.00 7.48
N VAL A 246 -1.13 -3.89 7.20
CA VAL A 246 -1.61 -2.54 7.53
C VAL A 246 -3.02 -2.25 7.00
N PRO A 247 -3.42 -2.65 5.76
CA PRO A 247 -4.77 -2.44 5.27
C PRO A 247 -5.84 -3.08 6.17
N TYR A 248 -5.59 -4.28 6.67
CA TYR A 248 -6.54 -4.97 7.55
C TYR A 248 -6.64 -4.32 8.93
N ILE A 249 -5.51 -3.88 9.50
CA ILE A 249 -5.51 -3.09 10.74
C ILE A 249 -6.38 -1.82 10.54
N ARG A 250 -6.22 -1.14 9.41
CA ARG A 250 -7.05 0.00 9.04
C ARG A 250 -8.54 -0.35 8.96
N TYR A 251 -8.89 -1.49 8.33
CA TYR A 251 -10.28 -1.92 8.23
C TYR A 251 -10.89 -2.23 9.60
N LEU A 252 -10.10 -2.76 10.52
CA LEU A 252 -10.54 -3.03 11.90
C LEU A 252 -10.74 -1.72 12.69
N VAL A 253 -9.84 -0.77 12.54
CA VAL A 253 -9.88 0.52 13.27
C VAL A 253 -10.97 1.44 12.71
N LEU A 254 -10.99 1.63 11.39
CA LEU A 254 -11.96 2.49 10.70
C LEU A 254 -13.08 1.62 10.08
N HIS A 255 -13.69 0.74 10.87
CA HIS A 255 -14.59 -0.28 10.34
C HIS A 255 -15.86 0.32 9.72
N ASN A 256 -16.43 1.38 10.27
CA ASN A 256 -17.56 2.07 9.66
C ASN A 256 -17.21 2.60 8.27
N HIS A 257 -16.13 3.37 8.19
CA HIS A 257 -15.66 3.93 6.93
C HIS A 257 -15.32 2.82 5.91
N SER A 258 -14.62 1.78 6.35
CA SER A 258 -14.20 0.67 5.49
C SER A 258 -15.35 -0.22 5.03
N TYR A 259 -16.40 -0.36 5.84
CA TYR A 259 -17.61 -1.09 5.48
C TYR A 259 -18.43 -0.35 4.43
N LEU A 260 -18.73 0.92 4.67
CA LEU A 260 -19.55 1.74 3.78
C LEU A 260 -18.87 2.02 2.44
N HIS A 261 -17.55 2.21 2.48
CA HIS A 261 -16.76 2.66 1.35
C HIS A 261 -15.82 1.57 0.81
N CYS A 262 -16.17 0.30 0.93
CA CYS A 262 -15.35 -0.83 0.47
C CYS A 262 -14.96 -0.72 -1.01
N PHE A 263 -15.79 -0.11 -1.86
CA PHE A 263 -15.57 0.03 -3.31
C PHE A 263 -14.37 0.90 -3.69
N PHE A 264 -13.76 1.63 -2.73
CA PHE A 264 -12.49 2.30 -2.95
C PHE A 264 -11.41 1.93 -1.91
N THR A 265 -11.79 1.70 -0.64
CA THR A 265 -10.82 1.37 0.42
C THR A 265 -10.12 0.04 0.19
N TYR A 266 -10.76 -0.90 -0.56
CA TYR A 266 -10.14 -2.18 -0.93
C TYR A 266 -8.80 -2.02 -1.65
N ARG A 267 -8.58 -0.92 -2.34
CA ARG A 267 -7.33 -0.64 -3.07
C ARG A 267 -6.10 -0.58 -2.16
N ALA A 268 -6.29 -0.33 -0.86
CA ALA A 268 -5.21 -0.40 0.12
C ALA A 268 -4.53 -1.79 0.12
N GLN A 269 -5.25 -2.86 -0.27
CA GLN A 269 -4.72 -4.22 -0.36
C GLN A 269 -3.64 -4.41 -1.46
N MET A 270 -3.36 -3.39 -2.28
CA MET A 270 -2.17 -3.39 -3.14
C MET A 270 -0.90 -3.71 -2.34
N ALA A 271 -0.80 -3.21 -1.10
CA ALA A 271 0.31 -3.51 -0.20
C ALA A 271 0.35 -5.00 0.18
N THR A 272 -0.81 -5.61 0.44
CA THR A 272 -0.93 -7.05 0.73
C THR A 272 -0.51 -7.90 -0.47
N VAL A 273 -0.99 -7.55 -1.66
CA VAL A 273 -0.65 -8.27 -2.90
C VAL A 273 0.86 -8.21 -3.15
N LEU A 274 1.46 -7.01 -3.04
CA LEU A 274 2.90 -6.84 -3.16
C LEU A 274 3.66 -7.67 -2.11
N ALA A 275 3.24 -7.61 -0.85
CA ALA A 275 3.87 -8.38 0.23
C ALA A 275 3.83 -9.89 -0.02
N ILE A 276 2.69 -10.43 -0.49
CA ILE A 276 2.55 -11.85 -0.85
C ILE A 276 3.54 -12.23 -1.95
N VAL A 277 3.68 -11.42 -3.00
CA VAL A 277 4.64 -11.70 -4.09
C VAL A 277 6.08 -11.69 -3.58
N LEU A 278 6.45 -10.72 -2.72
CA LEU A 278 7.78 -10.67 -2.11
C LEU A 278 8.04 -11.87 -1.19
N ILE A 279 7.04 -12.30 -0.43
CA ILE A 279 7.13 -13.51 0.41
C ILE A 279 7.29 -14.76 -0.46
N LEU A 280 6.53 -14.88 -1.55
CA LEU A 280 6.68 -15.99 -2.50
C LEU A 280 8.07 -15.99 -3.14
N GLU A 281 8.65 -14.84 -3.46
CA GLU A 281 10.02 -14.74 -3.95
C GLU A 281 11.04 -15.27 -2.92
N GLU A 282 10.81 -15.04 -1.62
CA GLU A 282 11.67 -15.57 -0.54
C GLU A 282 11.51 -17.08 -0.32
N VAL A 283 10.28 -17.59 -0.40
CA VAL A 283 9.94 -18.97 -0.03
C VAL A 283 10.17 -19.94 -1.18
N VAL A 284 9.89 -19.51 -2.42
CA VAL A 284 9.82 -20.39 -3.59
C VAL A 284 11.16 -20.47 -4.30
N ASP A 285 11.62 -21.70 -4.58
CA ASP A 285 12.71 -21.92 -5.53
C ASP A 285 12.13 -22.00 -6.95
N TRP A 286 12.19 -20.89 -7.68
CA TRP A 286 11.60 -20.75 -9.01
C TRP A 286 12.25 -21.63 -10.09
N ARG A 287 13.38 -22.29 -9.80
CA ARG A 287 14.05 -23.24 -10.73
C ARG A 287 13.18 -24.45 -11.05
N TRP A 288 12.21 -24.78 -10.18
CA TRP A 288 11.26 -25.86 -10.45
C TRP A 288 10.42 -25.64 -11.72
N LEU A 289 10.17 -24.38 -12.10
CA LEU A 289 9.44 -24.06 -13.35
C LEU A 289 10.27 -24.41 -14.60
N ALA A 290 11.60 -24.31 -14.51
CA ALA A 290 12.50 -24.55 -15.65
C ALA A 290 12.87 -26.01 -15.84
N HIS A 291 12.87 -26.83 -14.79
CA HIS A 291 13.43 -28.17 -14.83
C HIS A 291 12.41 -29.31 -14.75
N GLY A 292 11.14 -29.01 -14.50
CA GLY A 292 10.13 -30.04 -14.24
C GLY A 292 10.44 -30.88 -13.00
N ARG A 293 9.56 -31.77 -12.59
CA ARG A 293 9.88 -32.80 -11.60
C ARG A 293 10.75 -33.85 -12.29
N LYS A 294 12.02 -33.97 -11.87
CA LYS A 294 12.79 -35.18 -12.17
C LYS A 294 12.26 -36.35 -11.39
#